data_73d5d1bef1a3b7cdaad6e81d2eac1a4f
#
_entry.id   73d5d1bef1a3b7cdaad6e81d2eac1a4f
#
_cell.length_a   1.000
_cell.length_b   1.000
_cell.length_c   1.000
_cell.angle_alpha   90.00
_cell.angle_beta   90.00
_cell.angle_gamma   90.00
#
_symmetry.space_group_name_H-M   'P 1'
#
loop_
_entity.id
_entity.type
_entity.pdbx_description
1 polymer ?
#
loop_
_entity_poly.entity_id
_entity_poly.type
_entity_poly.pdbx_seq_one_letter_code
_entity_poly.pdbx_strand_id
1 'polypeptide(L)'
;MNFLGGINLPKSKFFLIACLVFIGGMALASFLPGRWWRLEIWWFMAAVFFLVLAVCFKRSAAWFFWFAVLFFAVWRYGTSLPADTPDKIWHYNGQSVSLQGFVANEPDIRDANQKLEIEVEKISQLPGRKISGKILVTTDLYPEYKYGDELELACELKRPEKINDFSYDRYLARYNIYSVCYWPEIKILYGKGGSWFYGKIFALKKRLTGLIDAGLSEPAASLARPIVFGGQRGLEQKIRDDFQKTGLTHIMAVSGFNVSILSVIVMSVLLAIGVGRRYAFYLAVAILAAYVVLVGLPASALRAGLMGFLVLWALKLGRLNKITNSLALTAAVLLAFNPKLLRDDVGFQLSFLAIVGLVYVYPILGAVWEKFKLPKFKGLSDALLITLAAQVFTLPVLAYNFSQISLIAPLANLAALWAVPALTILILAALPLAALMPGLSVLFFLPSLALAKYILLVVRLMAKIPYAYLEIGYLSWLGVAVYYGAVIFLVIKLKKIFNN
;
A
#
# COMPACT_ATOMS: atom_id res chain seq x y z
N MET A 1 -11.41 -27.31 -25.37
CA MET A 1 -10.20 -26.96 -26.12
C MET A 1 -8.99 -27.18 -25.20
N ASN A 2 -8.24 -28.30 -25.47
CA ASN A 2 -7.01 -28.63 -24.73
C ASN A 2 -5.84 -27.82 -25.32
N PHE A 3 -5.68 -26.53 -24.87
CA PHE A 3 -4.55 -25.71 -25.28
C PHE A 3 -3.22 -26.03 -24.57
N LEU A 4 -3.21 -27.09 -23.75
CA LEU A 4 -2.06 -27.45 -22.91
C LEU A 4 -1.41 -28.75 -23.38
N GLY A 5 -0.89 -28.75 -24.61
CA GLY A 5 -0.09 -29.88 -25.12
C GLY A 5 1.12 -30.13 -24.23
N GLY A 6 1.18 -31.26 -23.56
CA GLY A 6 2.39 -31.80 -22.90
C GLY A 6 2.49 -31.64 -21.38
N ILE A 7 1.73 -30.75 -20.73
CA ILE A 7 1.73 -30.60 -19.28
C ILE A 7 0.30 -30.76 -18.74
N ASN A 8 0.03 -31.86 -18.04
CA ASN A 8 -1.25 -32.15 -17.39
C ASN A 8 -1.41 -31.30 -16.10
N LEU A 9 -1.42 -29.99 -16.23
CA LEU A 9 -1.67 -29.09 -15.08
C LEU A 9 -3.12 -28.64 -15.04
N PRO A 10 -3.77 -28.66 -13.87
CA PRO A 10 -5.07 -28.03 -13.70
C PRO A 10 -5.01 -26.55 -14.10
N LYS A 11 -6.06 -26.02 -14.74
CA LYS A 11 -6.14 -24.61 -15.20
C LYS A 11 -5.76 -23.60 -14.10
N SER A 12 -6.15 -23.91 -12.86
CA SER A 12 -5.83 -23.08 -11.67
C SER A 12 -4.33 -23.01 -11.36
N LYS A 13 -3.58 -24.15 -11.52
CA LYS A 13 -2.13 -24.17 -11.32
C LYS A 13 -1.40 -23.50 -12.47
N PHE A 14 -1.84 -23.71 -13.71
CA PHE A 14 -1.29 -23.01 -14.89
C PHE A 14 -1.38 -21.49 -14.72
N PHE A 15 -2.54 -21.00 -14.33
CA PHE A 15 -2.79 -19.58 -14.06
C PHE A 15 -1.89 -19.04 -12.94
N LEU A 16 -1.77 -19.78 -11.83
CA LEU A 16 -0.88 -19.41 -10.72
C LEU A 16 0.58 -19.28 -11.18
N ILE A 17 1.07 -20.23 -11.96
CA ILE A 17 2.45 -20.20 -12.49
C ILE A 17 2.63 -18.98 -13.40
N ALA A 18 1.68 -18.66 -14.26
CA ALA A 18 1.76 -17.47 -15.10
C ALA A 18 1.87 -16.18 -14.28
N CYS A 19 1.07 -16.03 -13.22
CA CYS A 19 1.18 -14.89 -12.30
C CYS A 19 2.54 -14.85 -11.60
N LEU A 20 3.03 -15.98 -11.11
CA LEU A 20 4.34 -16.06 -10.44
C LEU A 20 5.50 -15.78 -11.40
N VAL A 21 5.43 -16.26 -12.65
CA VAL A 21 6.42 -15.94 -13.70
C VAL A 21 6.41 -14.43 -14.01
N PHE A 22 5.23 -13.83 -14.10
CA PHE A 22 5.12 -12.38 -14.28
C PHE A 22 5.77 -11.59 -13.11
N ILE A 23 5.45 -11.96 -11.87
CA ILE A 23 6.04 -11.34 -10.67
C ILE A 23 7.55 -11.56 -10.64
N GLY A 24 8.02 -12.78 -10.93
CA GLY A 24 9.43 -13.14 -11.04
C GLY A 24 10.16 -12.35 -12.13
N GLY A 25 9.53 -12.17 -13.29
CA GLY A 25 10.05 -11.34 -14.37
C GLY A 25 10.22 -9.86 -13.97
N MET A 26 9.23 -9.31 -13.25
CA MET A 26 9.33 -7.96 -12.66
C MET A 26 10.47 -7.87 -11.65
N ALA A 27 10.61 -8.88 -10.79
CA ALA A 27 11.69 -8.95 -9.81
C ALA A 27 13.07 -8.98 -10.51
N LEU A 28 13.26 -9.85 -11.47
CA LEU A 28 14.51 -9.95 -12.26
C LEU A 28 14.80 -8.62 -12.96
N ALA A 29 13.79 -8.02 -13.60
CA ALA A 29 13.90 -6.74 -14.26
C ALA A 29 14.39 -5.63 -13.32
N SER A 30 13.93 -5.61 -12.08
CA SER A 30 14.31 -4.59 -11.10
C SER A 30 15.80 -4.58 -10.72
N PHE A 31 16.54 -5.65 -11.02
CA PHE A 31 17.98 -5.78 -10.80
C PHE A 31 18.82 -5.57 -12.07
N LEU A 32 18.19 -5.48 -13.25
CA LEU A 32 18.94 -5.31 -14.48
C LEU A 32 19.60 -3.92 -14.54
N PRO A 33 20.87 -3.83 -14.99
CA PRO A 33 21.56 -2.55 -15.17
C PRO A 33 20.87 -1.65 -16.20
N GLY A 34 20.97 -0.34 -16.03
CA GLY A 34 20.32 0.66 -16.88
C GLY A 34 20.58 0.54 -18.39
N ARG A 35 21.75 0.00 -18.79
CA ARG A 35 22.07 -0.26 -20.21
C ARG A 35 21.12 -1.21 -20.92
N TRP A 36 20.49 -2.16 -20.20
CA TRP A 36 19.55 -3.14 -20.75
C TRP A 36 18.22 -2.53 -21.15
N TRP A 37 17.89 -1.35 -20.63
CA TRP A 37 16.63 -0.66 -20.91
C TRP A 37 16.63 0.04 -22.26
N ARG A 38 17.81 0.24 -22.89
CA ARG A 38 17.90 0.67 -24.28
C ARG A 38 17.39 -0.37 -25.26
N LEU A 39 17.21 -1.62 -24.80
CA LEU A 39 16.74 -2.77 -25.58
C LEU A 39 15.25 -3.10 -25.31
N GLU A 40 14.46 -2.12 -24.84
CA GLU A 40 13.06 -2.39 -24.45
C GLU A 40 12.21 -2.96 -25.59
N ILE A 41 12.40 -2.51 -26.82
CA ILE A 41 11.70 -3.03 -28.00
C ILE A 41 12.01 -4.53 -28.23
N TRP A 42 13.24 -4.96 -27.97
CA TRP A 42 13.65 -6.35 -28.14
C TRP A 42 13.00 -7.26 -27.10
N TRP A 43 12.78 -6.78 -25.88
CA TRP A 43 12.04 -7.52 -24.87
C TRP A 43 10.58 -7.73 -25.27
N PHE A 44 9.96 -6.71 -25.85
CA PHE A 44 8.61 -6.82 -26.39
C PHE A 44 8.55 -7.79 -27.58
N MET A 45 9.49 -7.68 -28.54
CA MET A 45 9.59 -8.61 -29.68
C MET A 45 9.80 -10.05 -29.22
N ALA A 46 10.65 -10.28 -28.20
CA ALA A 46 10.82 -11.61 -27.62
C ALA A 46 9.52 -12.13 -27.00
N ALA A 47 8.76 -11.30 -26.29
CA ALA A 47 7.47 -11.69 -25.75
C ALA A 47 6.49 -12.11 -26.85
N VAL A 48 6.38 -11.35 -27.93
CA VAL A 48 5.55 -11.65 -29.09
C VAL A 48 6.02 -12.91 -29.79
N PHE A 49 7.33 -13.07 -30.00
CA PHE A 49 7.93 -14.27 -30.61
C PHE A 49 7.56 -15.55 -29.85
N PHE A 50 7.76 -15.54 -28.53
CA PHE A 50 7.39 -16.71 -27.71
C PHE A 50 5.87 -16.93 -27.66
N LEU A 51 5.06 -15.88 -27.75
CA LEU A 51 3.61 -16.02 -27.86
C LEU A 51 3.21 -16.70 -29.17
N VAL A 52 3.83 -16.35 -30.29
CA VAL A 52 3.63 -16.99 -31.59
C VAL A 52 4.06 -18.46 -31.53
N LEU A 53 5.22 -18.77 -30.94
CA LEU A 53 5.67 -20.14 -30.74
C LEU A 53 4.67 -20.95 -29.88
N ALA A 54 4.06 -20.33 -28.87
CA ALA A 54 3.03 -20.97 -28.04
C ALA A 54 1.79 -21.39 -28.87
N VAL A 55 1.43 -20.59 -29.88
CA VAL A 55 0.33 -20.90 -30.79
C VAL A 55 0.72 -21.99 -31.79
N CYS A 56 1.93 -21.88 -32.35
CA CYS A 56 2.43 -22.82 -33.38
C CYS A 56 2.71 -24.20 -32.80
N PHE A 57 3.36 -24.29 -31.64
CA PHE A 57 3.83 -25.54 -31.05
C PHE A 57 2.96 -25.99 -29.87
N LYS A 58 1.79 -26.54 -30.15
CA LYS A 58 0.80 -26.98 -29.16
C LYS A 58 1.35 -27.88 -28.06
N ARG A 59 2.33 -28.74 -28.37
CA ARG A 59 2.95 -29.66 -27.40
C ARG A 59 3.77 -28.95 -26.32
N SER A 60 4.39 -27.83 -26.64
CA SER A 60 5.22 -27.00 -25.73
C SER A 60 4.61 -25.66 -25.44
N ALA A 61 3.34 -25.44 -25.79
CA ALA A 61 2.64 -24.15 -25.70
C ALA A 61 2.71 -23.51 -24.29
N ALA A 62 2.65 -24.32 -23.23
CA ALA A 62 2.72 -23.82 -21.86
C ALA A 62 4.07 -23.16 -21.54
N TRP A 63 5.18 -23.78 -21.96
CA TRP A 63 6.52 -23.23 -21.74
C TRP A 63 6.72 -21.94 -22.51
N PHE A 64 6.37 -21.92 -23.80
CA PHE A 64 6.47 -20.72 -24.62
C PHE A 64 5.59 -19.59 -24.09
N PHE A 65 4.39 -19.90 -23.59
CA PHE A 65 3.51 -18.91 -22.96
C PHE A 65 4.16 -18.31 -21.71
N TRP A 66 4.78 -19.12 -20.83
CA TRP A 66 5.45 -18.59 -19.64
C TRP A 66 6.69 -17.75 -19.99
N PHE A 67 7.45 -18.12 -21.02
CA PHE A 67 8.52 -17.25 -21.52
C PHE A 67 7.98 -15.94 -22.11
N ALA A 68 6.87 -15.98 -22.85
CA ALA A 68 6.21 -14.76 -23.32
C ALA A 68 5.81 -13.86 -22.17
N VAL A 69 5.20 -14.40 -21.10
CA VAL A 69 4.83 -13.66 -19.88
C VAL A 69 6.06 -13.09 -19.16
N LEU A 70 7.16 -13.83 -19.09
CA LEU A 70 8.43 -13.38 -18.51
C LEU A 70 8.98 -12.16 -19.24
N PHE A 71 9.12 -12.27 -20.58
CA PHE A 71 9.65 -11.16 -21.40
C PHE A 71 8.72 -9.96 -21.42
N PHE A 72 7.41 -10.17 -21.40
CA PHE A 72 6.42 -9.12 -21.27
C PHE A 72 6.57 -8.39 -19.92
N ALA A 73 6.83 -9.11 -18.82
CA ALA A 73 7.08 -8.49 -17.52
C ALA A 73 8.34 -7.63 -17.53
N VAL A 74 9.44 -8.14 -18.14
CA VAL A 74 10.69 -7.35 -18.28
C VAL A 74 10.45 -6.09 -19.10
N TRP A 75 9.79 -6.20 -20.25
CA TRP A 75 9.42 -5.04 -21.07
C TRP A 75 8.59 -4.03 -20.29
N ARG A 76 7.54 -4.49 -19.59
CA ARG A 76 6.64 -3.63 -18.82
C ARG A 76 7.36 -2.88 -17.70
N TYR A 77 8.37 -3.51 -17.08
CA TYR A 77 9.22 -2.84 -16.10
C TYR A 77 10.05 -1.73 -16.77
N GLY A 78 10.67 -2.03 -17.91
CA GLY A 78 11.47 -1.04 -18.67
C GLY A 78 10.67 0.20 -19.03
N THR A 79 9.44 0.03 -19.54
CA THR A 79 8.55 1.16 -19.89
C THR A 79 8.11 2.01 -18.69
N SER A 80 8.31 1.53 -17.45
CA SER A 80 8.00 2.31 -16.24
C SER A 80 9.15 3.20 -15.76
N LEU A 81 10.35 3.02 -16.30
CA LEU A 81 11.51 3.82 -15.92
C LEU A 81 11.43 5.22 -16.56
N PRO A 82 11.95 6.25 -15.88
CA PRO A 82 11.92 7.60 -16.41
C PRO A 82 12.81 7.72 -17.64
N ALA A 83 12.21 8.11 -18.76
CA ALA A 83 13.02 8.55 -19.91
C ALA A 83 13.54 9.97 -19.65
N ASP A 84 14.81 10.20 -19.87
CA ASP A 84 15.40 11.52 -19.75
C ASP A 84 15.28 12.25 -21.11
N THR A 85 14.15 12.93 -21.28
CA THR A 85 13.82 13.68 -22.50
C THR A 85 13.50 15.13 -22.13
N PRO A 86 13.78 16.08 -23.04
CA PRO A 86 13.61 17.51 -22.74
C PRO A 86 12.16 17.97 -22.53
N ASP A 87 11.17 17.10 -22.69
CA ASP A 87 9.75 17.33 -22.33
C ASP A 87 9.44 16.95 -20.89
N LYS A 88 10.43 16.41 -20.15
CA LYS A 88 10.28 15.99 -18.76
C LYS A 88 10.95 16.95 -17.79
N ILE A 89 10.26 17.24 -16.69
CA ILE A 89 10.76 18.20 -15.68
C ILE A 89 12.08 17.76 -15.06
N TRP A 90 12.33 16.48 -14.86
CA TRP A 90 13.56 15.95 -14.27
C TRP A 90 14.81 16.09 -15.16
N HIS A 91 14.62 16.39 -16.45
CA HIS A 91 15.72 16.76 -17.35
C HIS A 91 16.44 18.03 -16.90
N TYR A 92 15.71 18.90 -16.20
CA TYR A 92 16.21 20.19 -15.72
C TYR A 92 16.73 20.15 -14.27
N ASN A 93 16.94 18.95 -13.69
CA ASN A 93 17.55 18.82 -12.37
C ASN A 93 18.96 19.44 -12.35
N GLY A 94 19.26 20.20 -11.29
CA GLY A 94 20.49 21.00 -11.15
C GLY A 94 20.38 22.42 -11.71
N GLN A 95 19.20 22.82 -12.22
CA GLN A 95 18.98 24.16 -12.76
C GLN A 95 17.96 24.93 -11.92
N SER A 96 18.11 26.24 -11.86
CA SER A 96 17.12 27.16 -11.32
C SER A 96 16.11 27.52 -12.40
N VAL A 97 14.86 27.18 -12.21
CA VAL A 97 13.79 27.36 -13.17
C VAL A 97 12.57 28.04 -12.53
N SER A 98 11.90 28.87 -13.33
CA SER A 98 10.55 29.33 -12.97
C SER A 98 9.54 28.44 -13.70
N LEU A 99 8.67 27.80 -12.94
CA LEU A 99 7.71 26.83 -13.46
C LEU A 99 6.29 27.15 -13.02
N GLN A 100 5.34 26.76 -13.85
CA GLN A 100 3.92 26.83 -13.55
C GLN A 100 3.33 25.42 -13.52
N GLY A 101 2.46 25.17 -12.54
CA GLY A 101 1.79 23.91 -12.36
C GLY A 101 0.71 24.00 -11.29
N PHE A 102 0.07 22.90 -11.01
CA PHE A 102 -0.98 22.84 -10.00
C PHE A 102 -0.71 21.76 -8.95
N VAL A 103 -1.29 21.94 -7.77
CA VAL A 103 -1.22 20.97 -6.68
C VAL A 103 -2.01 19.72 -7.06
N ALA A 104 -1.30 18.65 -7.40
CA ALA A 104 -1.87 17.42 -7.98
C ALA A 104 -2.39 16.42 -6.95
N ASN A 105 -2.08 16.62 -5.67
CA ASN A 105 -2.52 15.75 -4.59
C ASN A 105 -2.87 16.58 -3.35
N GLU A 106 -3.46 15.93 -2.34
CA GLU A 106 -3.67 16.56 -1.04
C GLU A 106 -2.33 16.92 -0.39
N PRO A 107 -2.10 18.20 0.03
CA PRO A 107 -0.85 18.60 0.68
C PRO A 107 -0.56 17.78 1.94
N ASP A 108 0.67 17.32 2.11
CA ASP A 108 1.13 16.62 3.33
C ASP A 108 1.60 17.65 4.37
N ILE A 109 0.70 18.01 5.28
CA ILE A 109 0.96 18.99 6.33
C ILE A 109 1.65 18.29 7.50
N ARG A 110 2.84 18.78 7.88
CA ARG A 110 3.67 18.29 8.99
C ARG A 110 3.78 19.36 10.08
N ASP A 111 4.52 19.06 11.15
CA ASP A 111 4.61 19.95 12.31
C ASP A 111 5.24 21.33 11.97
N ALA A 112 6.23 21.38 11.06
CA ALA A 112 6.97 22.59 10.73
C ALA A 112 6.89 23.01 9.24
N ASN A 113 6.36 22.17 8.36
CA ASN A 113 6.32 22.41 6.93
C ASN A 113 5.17 21.68 6.26
N GLN A 114 4.91 22.02 5.00
CA GLN A 114 4.02 21.24 4.15
C GLN A 114 4.75 20.76 2.89
N LYS A 115 4.35 19.57 2.41
CA LYS A 115 4.87 19.00 1.17
C LYS A 115 3.76 18.98 0.13
N LEU A 116 4.06 19.54 -1.04
CA LEU A 116 3.14 19.67 -2.15
C LEU A 116 3.62 18.81 -3.32
N GLU A 117 2.76 17.94 -3.83
CA GLU A 117 2.99 17.29 -5.12
C GLU A 117 2.45 18.22 -6.20
N ILE A 118 3.33 18.75 -7.04
CA ILE A 118 2.96 19.69 -8.10
C ILE A 118 3.14 19.01 -9.44
N GLU A 119 2.10 18.99 -10.26
CA GLU A 119 2.14 18.58 -11.65
C GLU A 119 2.52 19.81 -12.50
N VAL A 120 3.68 19.74 -13.14
CA VAL A 120 4.23 20.84 -13.91
C VAL A 120 3.63 20.85 -15.31
N GLU A 121 3.19 22.03 -15.75
CA GLU A 121 2.62 22.25 -17.08
C GLU A 121 3.56 23.02 -18.00
N LYS A 122 4.30 23.99 -17.45
CA LYS A 122 5.17 24.88 -18.21
C LYS A 122 6.40 25.29 -17.41
N ILE A 123 7.47 25.62 -18.13
CA ILE A 123 8.64 26.33 -17.62
C ILE A 123 8.64 27.71 -18.28
N SER A 124 8.69 28.78 -17.48
CA SER A 124 8.58 30.16 -17.96
C SER A 124 9.71 30.54 -18.92
N GLN A 125 10.92 29.96 -18.72
CA GLN A 125 12.07 30.20 -19.58
C GLN A 125 12.00 29.48 -20.95
N LEU A 126 11.01 28.56 -21.14
CA LEU A 126 10.86 27.75 -22.35
C LEU A 126 9.45 27.92 -22.94
N PRO A 127 9.12 29.14 -23.47
CA PRO A 127 7.80 29.40 -24.00
C PRO A 127 7.49 28.49 -25.21
N GLY A 128 6.26 27.94 -25.22
CA GLY A 128 5.79 27.05 -26.29
C GLY A 128 6.17 25.58 -26.15
N ARG A 129 7.00 25.20 -25.17
CA ARG A 129 7.31 23.79 -24.89
C ARG A 129 6.41 23.25 -23.80
N LYS A 130 5.69 22.16 -24.10
CA LYS A 130 4.90 21.45 -23.10
C LYS A 130 5.85 20.60 -22.27
N ILE A 131 5.93 20.89 -20.97
CA ILE A 131 6.71 20.13 -20.00
C ILE A 131 5.76 19.28 -19.18
N SER A 132 6.14 18.07 -18.85
CA SER A 132 5.33 17.16 -18.06
C SER A 132 6.15 16.53 -16.95
N GLY A 133 5.51 16.19 -15.86
CA GLY A 133 6.08 15.48 -14.71
C GLY A 133 5.69 16.11 -13.39
N LYS A 134 5.94 15.36 -12.33
CA LYS A 134 5.64 15.76 -10.95
C LYS A 134 6.90 16.14 -10.22
N ILE A 135 6.79 17.15 -9.38
CA ILE A 135 7.83 17.57 -8.43
C ILE A 135 7.26 17.53 -7.02
N LEU A 136 8.11 17.28 -6.04
CA LEU A 136 7.77 17.42 -4.64
C LEU A 136 8.39 18.70 -4.10
N VAL A 137 7.53 19.61 -3.66
CA VAL A 137 7.91 20.91 -3.08
C VAL A 137 7.77 20.84 -1.58
N THR A 138 8.80 21.25 -0.85
CA THR A 138 8.74 21.48 0.59
C THR A 138 8.72 22.98 0.86
N THR A 139 7.71 23.47 1.56
CA THR A 139 7.51 24.89 1.87
C THR A 139 7.01 25.11 3.28
N ASP A 140 6.93 26.36 3.71
CA ASP A 140 6.42 26.78 5.01
C ASP A 140 4.99 26.28 5.23
N LEU A 141 4.58 26.19 6.51
CA LEU A 141 3.26 25.76 6.91
C LEU A 141 2.15 26.68 6.38
N TYR A 142 2.42 27.95 6.24
CA TYR A 142 1.51 28.99 5.73
C TYR A 142 2.11 29.72 4.53
N PRO A 143 1.25 30.10 3.55
CA PRO A 143 -0.18 29.83 3.44
C PRO A 143 -0.51 28.35 3.20
N GLU A 144 -1.70 27.88 3.64
CA GLU A 144 -2.17 26.53 3.33
C GLU A 144 -2.60 26.45 1.87
N TYR A 145 -1.99 25.53 1.12
CA TYR A 145 -2.39 25.24 -0.25
C TYR A 145 -3.43 24.10 -0.30
N LYS A 146 -4.18 24.07 -1.39
CA LYS A 146 -5.23 23.06 -1.63
C LYS A 146 -5.01 22.35 -2.94
N TYR A 147 -5.59 21.15 -3.08
CA TYR A 147 -5.65 20.45 -4.35
C TYR A 147 -6.22 21.36 -5.43
N GLY A 148 -5.55 21.41 -6.57
CA GLY A 148 -5.95 22.20 -7.73
C GLY A 148 -5.50 23.66 -7.72
N ASP A 149 -4.88 24.17 -6.65
CA ASP A 149 -4.32 25.51 -6.65
C ASP A 149 -3.21 25.60 -7.71
N GLU A 150 -3.32 26.57 -8.62
CA GLU A 150 -2.30 26.86 -9.61
C GLU A 150 -1.23 27.76 -9.01
N LEU A 151 0.02 27.35 -9.17
CA LEU A 151 1.16 27.98 -8.56
C LEU A 151 2.24 28.31 -9.61
N GLU A 152 2.86 29.46 -9.47
CA GLU A 152 4.13 29.78 -10.10
C GLU A 152 5.24 29.69 -9.05
N LEU A 153 6.31 28.98 -9.38
CA LEU A 153 7.39 28.63 -8.46
C LEU A 153 8.72 29.00 -9.06
N ALA A 154 9.51 29.79 -8.36
CA ALA A 154 10.94 29.96 -8.65
C ALA A 154 11.73 28.94 -7.84
N CYS A 155 12.36 27.97 -8.49
CA CYS A 155 12.83 26.75 -7.88
C CYS A 155 14.17 26.27 -8.43
N GLU A 156 15.10 25.92 -7.56
CA GLU A 156 16.25 25.09 -7.89
C GLU A 156 15.83 23.63 -7.83
N LEU A 157 15.71 22.97 -8.99
CA LEU A 157 15.32 21.57 -9.05
C LEU A 157 16.50 20.68 -8.64
N LYS A 158 16.25 19.78 -7.69
CA LYS A 158 17.24 18.80 -7.22
C LYS A 158 16.76 17.38 -7.48
N ARG A 159 17.70 16.49 -7.76
CA ARG A 159 17.40 15.07 -7.78
C ARG A 159 17.18 14.60 -6.34
N PRO A 160 16.13 13.79 -6.04
CA PRO A 160 15.98 13.20 -4.74
C PRO A 160 17.21 12.36 -4.36
N GLU A 161 17.77 12.62 -3.19
CA GLU A 161 18.91 11.88 -2.66
C GLU A 161 18.47 10.87 -1.60
N LYS A 162 19.36 9.94 -1.27
CA LYS A 162 19.13 9.06 -0.12
C LYS A 162 19.25 9.87 1.17
N ILE A 163 18.35 9.61 2.11
CA ILE A 163 18.36 10.20 3.44
C ILE A 163 18.84 9.11 4.41
N ASN A 164 20.07 9.21 4.89
CA ASN A 164 20.75 8.15 5.64
C ASN A 164 20.71 6.83 4.86
N ASP A 165 20.19 5.74 5.47
CA ASP A 165 20.04 4.43 4.83
C ASP A 165 18.74 4.30 4.02
N PHE A 166 17.84 5.28 4.10
CA PHE A 166 16.55 5.25 3.40
C PHE A 166 16.67 5.78 1.97
N SER A 167 16.32 4.94 0.99
CA SER A 167 16.31 5.29 -0.42
C SER A 167 15.11 6.18 -0.77
N TYR A 168 15.19 7.47 -0.42
CA TYR A 168 14.11 8.43 -0.66
C TYR A 168 13.86 8.67 -2.14
N ASP A 169 14.89 8.57 -2.97
CA ASP A 169 14.83 8.59 -4.45
C ASP A 169 13.87 7.51 -4.98
N ARG A 170 13.97 6.27 -4.47
CA ARG A 170 13.09 5.16 -4.84
C ARG A 170 11.69 5.34 -4.28
N TYR A 171 11.59 5.80 -3.05
CA TYR A 171 10.29 6.08 -2.43
C TYR A 171 9.48 7.06 -3.28
N LEU A 172 10.09 8.13 -3.82
CA LEU A 172 9.44 9.10 -4.68
C LEU A 172 9.21 8.57 -6.10
N ALA A 173 10.12 7.75 -6.63
CA ALA A 173 10.01 7.17 -7.96
C ALA A 173 8.72 6.35 -8.15
N ARG A 174 8.18 5.72 -7.10
CA ARG A 174 6.90 4.99 -7.15
C ARG A 174 5.69 5.89 -7.45
N TYR A 175 5.80 7.19 -7.13
CA TYR A 175 4.82 8.22 -7.46
C TYR A 175 5.15 9.00 -8.74
N ASN A 176 6.18 8.54 -9.50
CA ASN A 176 6.74 9.21 -10.67
C ASN A 176 7.27 10.61 -10.36
N ILE A 177 7.80 10.82 -9.17
CA ILE A 177 8.46 12.04 -8.73
C ILE A 177 9.98 11.81 -8.78
N TYR A 178 10.68 12.59 -9.63
CA TYR A 178 12.13 12.49 -9.84
C TYR A 178 12.84 13.82 -9.63
N SER A 179 12.10 14.84 -9.21
CA SER A 179 12.62 16.17 -8.88
C SER A 179 12.01 16.65 -7.57
N VAL A 180 12.83 17.28 -6.75
CA VAL A 180 12.42 17.90 -5.50
C VAL A 180 12.84 19.36 -5.50
N CYS A 181 12.08 20.18 -4.79
CA CYS A 181 12.36 21.58 -4.58
C CYS A 181 12.15 21.93 -3.10
N TYR A 182 13.08 22.66 -2.54
CA TYR A 182 13.04 23.06 -1.14
C TYR A 182 12.93 24.57 -1.03
N TRP A 183 11.92 25.04 -0.32
CA TRP A 183 11.71 26.44 0.03
C TRP A 183 11.72 27.40 -1.17
N PRO A 184 10.91 27.14 -2.24
CA PRO A 184 10.79 28.02 -3.38
C PRO A 184 10.05 29.30 -3.03
N GLU A 185 10.26 30.33 -3.84
CA GLU A 185 9.33 31.45 -3.90
C GLU A 185 8.05 31.02 -4.62
N ILE A 186 6.90 31.14 -3.96
CA ILE A 186 5.61 30.67 -4.46
C ILE A 186 4.66 31.84 -4.67
N LYS A 187 4.12 31.95 -5.89
CA LYS A 187 3.00 32.86 -6.20
C LYS A 187 1.77 32.03 -6.54
N ILE A 188 0.65 32.34 -5.90
CA ILE A 188 -0.65 31.71 -6.20
C ILE A 188 -1.22 32.40 -7.43
N LEU A 189 -1.55 31.60 -8.45
CA LEU A 189 -2.24 32.07 -9.65
C LEU A 189 -3.76 31.91 -9.47
N TYR A 190 -4.51 32.79 -10.16
CA TYR A 190 -5.97 32.70 -10.17
C TYR A 190 -6.39 31.65 -11.22
N GLY A 191 -6.42 30.40 -10.79
CA GLY A 191 -6.84 29.28 -11.61
C GLY A 191 -7.12 28.04 -10.76
N LYS A 192 -7.73 27.03 -11.36
CA LYS A 192 -7.91 25.70 -10.73
C LYS A 192 -7.53 24.63 -11.72
N GLY A 193 -6.35 24.05 -11.49
CA GLY A 193 -5.89 22.88 -12.19
C GLY A 193 -6.49 21.57 -11.66
N GLY A 194 -6.15 20.49 -12.33
CA GLY A 194 -6.53 19.14 -11.90
C GLY A 194 -7.96 18.72 -12.25
N SER A 195 -8.35 17.57 -11.71
CA SER A 195 -9.66 16.94 -12.01
C SER A 195 -10.73 17.40 -11.02
N TRP A 196 -11.89 17.86 -11.54
CA TRP A 196 -13.07 18.16 -10.74
C TRP A 196 -13.48 16.99 -9.82
N PHE A 197 -13.35 15.75 -10.30
CA PHE A 197 -13.69 14.55 -9.54
C PHE A 197 -12.83 14.39 -8.28
N TYR A 198 -11.50 14.52 -8.43
CA TYR A 198 -10.58 14.48 -7.26
C TYR A 198 -10.81 15.67 -6.32
N GLY A 199 -11.10 16.86 -6.85
CA GLY A 199 -11.45 18.02 -6.03
C GLY A 199 -12.66 17.75 -5.12
N LYS A 200 -13.70 17.10 -5.64
CA LYS A 200 -14.87 16.69 -4.84
C LYS A 200 -14.53 15.64 -3.77
N ILE A 201 -13.69 14.66 -4.12
CA ILE A 201 -13.25 13.63 -3.17
C ILE A 201 -12.45 14.24 -2.02
N PHE A 202 -11.49 15.12 -2.31
CA PHE A 202 -10.70 15.78 -1.27
C PHE A 202 -11.53 16.75 -0.43
N ALA A 203 -12.51 17.44 -1.02
CA ALA A 203 -13.45 18.26 -0.28
C ALA A 203 -14.30 17.41 0.68
N LEU A 204 -14.79 16.25 0.22
CA LEU A 204 -15.51 15.29 1.08
C LEU A 204 -14.60 14.78 2.21
N LYS A 205 -13.36 14.37 1.89
CA LYS A 205 -12.39 13.93 2.89
C LYS A 205 -12.15 15.01 3.95
N LYS A 206 -11.92 16.26 3.53
CA LYS A 206 -11.71 17.39 4.43
C LYS A 206 -12.92 17.61 5.35
N ARG A 207 -14.16 17.52 4.80
CA ARG A 207 -15.39 17.64 5.60
C ARG A 207 -15.51 16.53 6.65
N LEU A 208 -15.27 15.26 6.24
CA LEU A 208 -15.35 14.11 7.15
C LEU A 208 -14.26 14.17 8.23
N THR A 209 -13.04 14.59 7.87
CA THR A 209 -11.95 14.79 8.82
C THR A 209 -12.31 15.88 9.83
N GLY A 210 -12.89 16.99 9.37
CA GLY A 210 -13.35 18.08 10.25
C GLY A 210 -14.43 17.63 11.26
N LEU A 211 -15.30 16.66 10.90
CA LEU A 211 -16.24 16.07 11.86
C LEU A 211 -15.56 15.23 12.93
N ILE A 212 -14.48 14.52 12.59
CA ILE A 212 -13.67 13.79 13.57
C ILE A 212 -13.00 14.79 14.53
N ASP A 213 -12.43 15.87 13.98
CA ASP A 213 -11.76 16.90 14.78
C ASP A 213 -12.72 17.66 15.71
N ALA A 214 -13.96 17.86 15.29
CA ALA A 214 -15.01 18.43 16.12
C ALA A 214 -15.51 17.48 17.23
N GLY A 215 -15.43 16.17 16.99
CA GLY A 215 -15.96 15.15 17.92
C GLY A 215 -14.91 14.53 18.85
N LEU A 216 -13.64 14.56 18.50
CA LEU A 216 -12.55 13.93 19.26
C LEU A 216 -11.49 14.97 19.65
N SER A 217 -11.06 14.95 20.90
CA SER A 217 -9.91 15.73 21.36
C SER A 217 -8.59 15.09 20.94
N GLU A 218 -7.52 15.89 20.79
CA GLU A 218 -6.17 15.39 20.62
C GLU A 218 -5.68 14.69 21.92
N PRO A 219 -4.87 13.62 21.82
CA PRO A 219 -4.32 13.00 20.61
C PRO A 219 -5.22 11.91 19.97
N ALA A 220 -6.45 11.72 20.43
CA ALA A 220 -7.34 10.69 19.91
C ALA A 220 -7.78 10.96 18.45
N ALA A 221 -8.02 12.24 18.10
CA ALA A 221 -8.33 12.65 16.74
C ALA A 221 -7.18 12.32 15.78
N SER A 222 -5.93 12.61 16.18
CA SER A 222 -4.71 12.28 15.40
C SER A 222 -4.51 10.79 15.18
N LEU A 223 -5.06 9.91 16.04
CA LEU A 223 -5.08 8.47 15.82
C LEU A 223 -6.26 8.02 14.93
N ALA A 224 -7.44 8.62 15.13
CA ALA A 224 -8.67 8.26 14.41
C ALA A 224 -8.59 8.56 12.90
N ARG A 225 -8.04 9.73 12.54
CA ARG A 225 -7.89 10.15 11.14
C ARG A 225 -7.11 9.16 10.27
N PRO A 226 -5.88 8.75 10.63
CA PRO A 226 -5.11 7.77 9.87
C PRO A 226 -5.78 6.40 9.74
N ILE A 227 -6.46 5.95 10.78
CA ILE A 227 -7.15 4.65 10.77
C ILE A 227 -8.23 4.62 9.70
N VAL A 228 -9.00 5.70 9.53
CA VAL A 228 -10.13 5.73 8.58
C VAL A 228 -9.70 6.26 7.21
N PHE A 229 -8.93 7.34 7.15
CA PHE A 229 -8.64 8.06 5.91
C PHE A 229 -7.18 7.97 5.45
N GLY A 230 -6.32 7.29 6.21
CA GLY A 230 -4.88 7.24 5.92
C GLY A 230 -4.17 8.58 6.21
N GLY A 231 -2.87 8.59 5.99
CA GLY A 231 -2.02 9.73 6.30
C GLY A 231 -1.54 9.73 7.75
N GLN A 232 -0.62 10.63 8.08
CA GLN A 232 -0.05 10.73 9.44
C GLN A 232 -0.10 12.18 9.96
N ARG A 233 -1.08 12.96 9.50
CA ARG A 233 -1.23 14.36 9.84
C ARG A 233 -1.49 14.56 11.33
N GLY A 234 -0.77 15.50 11.93
CA GLY A 234 -1.02 15.96 13.30
C GLY A 234 -0.66 14.94 14.38
N LEU A 235 0.00 13.83 14.06
CA LEU A 235 0.53 12.89 15.05
C LEU A 235 1.86 13.44 15.57
N GLU A 236 1.93 13.71 16.87
CA GLU A 236 3.17 14.07 17.55
C GLU A 236 4.28 13.04 17.29
N GLN A 237 5.51 13.51 17.10
CA GLN A 237 6.66 12.64 16.84
C GLN A 237 6.80 11.55 17.92
N LYS A 238 6.60 11.91 19.18
CA LYS A 238 6.66 10.98 20.32
C LYS A 238 5.68 9.81 20.18
N ILE A 239 4.44 10.09 19.74
CA ILE A 239 3.44 9.04 19.52
C ILE A 239 3.87 8.14 18.35
N ARG A 240 4.38 8.72 17.26
CA ARG A 240 4.93 7.95 16.13
C ARG A 240 6.04 7.00 16.57
N ASP A 241 6.97 7.51 17.39
CA ASP A 241 8.09 6.71 17.92
C ASP A 241 7.59 5.57 18.83
N ASP A 242 6.58 5.83 19.69
CA ASP A 242 5.98 4.81 20.54
C ASP A 242 5.30 3.71 19.70
N PHE A 243 4.57 4.07 18.62
CA PHE A 243 3.99 3.10 17.68
C PHE A 243 5.07 2.30 16.94
N GLN A 244 6.18 2.93 16.59
CA GLN A 244 7.30 2.25 15.93
C GLN A 244 7.99 1.26 16.87
N LYS A 245 8.28 1.65 18.12
CA LYS A 245 8.87 0.79 19.16
C LYS A 245 8.01 -0.43 19.46
N THR A 246 6.69 -0.27 19.46
CA THR A 246 5.74 -1.35 19.73
C THR A 246 5.40 -2.20 18.50
N GLY A 247 5.88 -1.83 17.30
CA GLY A 247 5.56 -2.53 16.04
C GLY A 247 4.12 -2.33 15.56
N LEU A 248 3.40 -1.35 16.11
CA LEU A 248 2.01 -1.05 15.82
C LEU A 248 1.81 0.04 14.75
N THR A 249 2.86 0.48 14.09
CA THR A 249 2.81 1.51 13.02
C THR A 249 1.80 1.18 11.92
N HIS A 250 1.59 -0.11 11.65
CA HIS A 250 0.63 -0.57 10.64
C HIS A 250 -0.84 -0.25 10.97
N ILE A 251 -1.18 0.05 12.24
CA ILE A 251 -2.51 0.51 12.66
C ILE A 251 -2.82 1.91 12.13
N MET A 252 -1.78 2.76 12.01
CA MET A 252 -1.91 4.13 11.50
C MET A 252 -1.99 4.20 9.97
N ALA A 253 -2.00 3.08 9.29
CA ALA A 253 -2.20 2.99 7.85
C ALA A 253 -3.55 2.34 7.55
N VAL A 254 -4.21 2.77 6.48
CA VAL A 254 -5.40 2.05 6.04
C VAL A 254 -5.02 0.63 5.66
N SER A 255 -5.49 -0.30 6.49
CA SER A 255 -5.21 -1.72 6.33
C SER A 255 -6.27 -2.40 5.47
N GLY A 256 -5.92 -3.57 4.95
CA GLY A 256 -6.89 -4.42 4.25
C GLY A 256 -8.08 -4.83 5.12
N PHE A 257 -7.88 -4.85 6.42
CA PHE A 257 -8.93 -5.13 7.39
C PHE A 257 -9.99 -4.02 7.43
N ASN A 258 -9.60 -2.74 7.36
CA ASN A 258 -10.53 -1.61 7.32
C ASN A 258 -11.42 -1.66 6.05
N VAL A 259 -10.84 -2.01 4.90
CA VAL A 259 -11.61 -2.22 3.65
C VAL A 259 -12.60 -3.38 3.81
N SER A 260 -12.20 -4.47 4.47
CA SER A 260 -13.07 -5.62 4.71
C SER A 260 -14.22 -5.27 5.66
N ILE A 261 -13.96 -4.55 6.75
CA ILE A 261 -15.00 -4.06 7.68
C ILE A 261 -15.99 -3.17 6.92
N LEU A 262 -15.49 -2.19 6.18
CA LEU A 262 -16.34 -1.29 5.41
C LEU A 262 -17.20 -2.06 4.41
N SER A 263 -16.67 -3.10 3.75
CA SER A 263 -17.43 -3.92 2.81
C SER A 263 -18.57 -4.66 3.49
N VAL A 264 -18.35 -5.20 4.70
CA VAL A 264 -19.39 -5.87 5.49
C VAL A 264 -20.45 -4.87 5.93
N ILE A 265 -20.06 -3.71 6.47
CA ILE A 265 -21.00 -2.67 6.91
C ILE A 265 -21.85 -2.20 5.73
N VAL A 266 -21.24 -1.80 4.62
CA VAL A 266 -21.95 -1.31 3.44
C VAL A 266 -22.93 -2.35 2.92
N MET A 267 -22.49 -3.61 2.80
CA MET A 267 -23.36 -4.68 2.31
C MET A 267 -24.53 -4.92 3.27
N SER A 268 -24.28 -4.96 4.59
CA SER A 268 -25.31 -5.15 5.60
C SER A 268 -26.33 -4.01 5.61
N VAL A 269 -25.88 -2.76 5.52
CA VAL A 269 -26.76 -1.59 5.46
C VAL A 269 -27.62 -1.63 4.20
N LEU A 270 -27.03 -1.88 3.03
CA LEU A 270 -27.77 -1.94 1.76
C LEU A 270 -28.86 -3.03 1.79
N LEU A 271 -28.56 -4.19 2.36
CA LEU A 271 -29.55 -5.26 2.51
C LEU A 271 -30.63 -4.90 3.54
N ALA A 272 -30.26 -4.26 4.65
CA ALA A 272 -31.20 -3.85 5.71
C ALA A 272 -32.22 -2.80 5.21
N ILE A 273 -31.84 -1.91 4.31
CA ILE A 273 -32.73 -0.92 3.67
C ILE A 273 -33.50 -1.49 2.47
N GLY A 274 -33.43 -2.83 2.25
CA GLY A 274 -34.22 -3.52 1.23
C GLY A 274 -33.63 -3.52 -0.18
N VAL A 275 -32.38 -3.10 -0.38
CA VAL A 275 -31.72 -3.19 -1.70
C VAL A 275 -31.49 -4.65 -2.06
N GLY A 276 -32.04 -5.09 -3.19
CA GLY A 276 -31.88 -6.46 -3.67
C GLY A 276 -30.39 -6.87 -3.80
N ARG A 277 -30.05 -8.10 -3.38
CA ARG A 277 -28.67 -8.61 -3.28
C ARG A 277 -27.79 -8.34 -4.50
N ARG A 278 -28.36 -8.38 -5.71
CA ARG A 278 -27.65 -8.10 -6.95
C ARG A 278 -27.20 -6.63 -7.03
N TYR A 279 -28.10 -5.70 -6.71
CA TYR A 279 -27.80 -4.26 -6.73
C TYR A 279 -26.91 -3.86 -5.56
N ALA A 280 -27.14 -4.43 -4.37
CA ALA A 280 -26.30 -4.24 -3.19
C ALA A 280 -24.82 -4.60 -3.48
N PHE A 281 -24.58 -5.69 -4.24
CA PHE A 281 -23.24 -6.05 -4.68
C PHE A 281 -22.56 -4.94 -5.51
N TYR A 282 -23.22 -4.44 -6.55
CA TYR A 282 -22.63 -3.41 -7.42
C TYR A 282 -22.43 -2.09 -6.69
N LEU A 283 -23.39 -1.70 -5.84
CA LEU A 283 -23.28 -0.49 -5.01
C LEU A 283 -22.14 -0.63 -3.99
N ALA A 284 -22.00 -1.78 -3.33
CA ALA A 284 -20.90 -2.02 -2.40
C ALA A 284 -19.55 -1.93 -3.10
N VAL A 285 -19.39 -2.53 -4.27
CA VAL A 285 -18.15 -2.43 -5.07
C VAL A 285 -17.86 -0.96 -5.45
N ALA A 286 -18.87 -0.20 -5.87
CA ALA A 286 -18.70 1.21 -6.22
C ALA A 286 -18.29 2.06 -5.00
N ILE A 287 -18.95 1.86 -3.85
CA ILE A 287 -18.62 2.57 -2.59
C ILE A 287 -17.21 2.21 -2.11
N LEU A 288 -16.82 0.94 -2.18
CA LEU A 288 -15.47 0.52 -1.83
C LEU A 288 -14.41 1.10 -2.77
N ALA A 289 -14.68 1.14 -4.07
CA ALA A 289 -13.79 1.79 -5.03
C ALA A 289 -13.64 3.29 -4.73
N ALA A 290 -14.74 3.98 -4.45
CA ALA A 290 -14.72 5.38 -4.05
C ALA A 290 -13.94 5.60 -2.73
N TYR A 291 -14.09 4.70 -1.76
CA TYR A 291 -13.32 4.74 -0.51
C TYR A 291 -11.81 4.55 -0.74
N VAL A 292 -11.42 3.59 -1.58
CA VAL A 292 -9.99 3.37 -1.91
C VAL A 292 -9.39 4.61 -2.58
N VAL A 293 -10.15 5.31 -3.44
CA VAL A 293 -9.72 6.59 -4.04
C VAL A 293 -9.65 7.69 -2.97
N LEU A 294 -10.64 7.80 -2.09
CA LEU A 294 -10.69 8.78 -0.98
C LEU A 294 -9.46 8.68 -0.06
N VAL A 295 -8.98 7.45 0.17
CA VAL A 295 -7.82 7.17 1.03
C VAL A 295 -6.49 7.48 0.31
N GLY A 296 -6.49 7.68 -1.00
CA GLY A 296 -5.30 8.01 -1.80
C GLY A 296 -4.61 6.79 -2.43
N LEU A 297 -5.37 5.71 -2.69
CA LEU A 297 -4.91 4.52 -3.41
C LEU A 297 -3.66 3.82 -2.82
N PRO A 298 -3.49 3.70 -1.48
CA PRO A 298 -2.33 2.99 -0.95
C PRO A 298 -2.35 1.52 -1.37
N ALA A 299 -1.16 0.93 -1.56
CA ALA A 299 -1.03 -0.46 -2.05
C ALA A 299 -1.78 -1.49 -1.19
N SER A 300 -1.85 -1.26 0.14
CA SER A 300 -2.61 -2.10 1.07
C SER A 300 -4.12 -2.07 0.83
N ALA A 301 -4.69 -0.88 0.58
CA ALA A 301 -6.13 -0.72 0.30
C ALA A 301 -6.48 -1.25 -1.10
N LEU A 302 -5.64 -0.98 -2.11
CA LEU A 302 -5.79 -1.53 -3.46
C LEU A 302 -5.79 -3.06 -3.44
N ARG A 303 -4.84 -3.67 -2.73
CA ARG A 303 -4.79 -5.13 -2.57
C ARG A 303 -6.08 -5.67 -1.94
N ALA A 304 -6.51 -5.05 -0.85
CA ALA A 304 -7.71 -5.50 -0.15
C ALA A 304 -8.97 -5.33 -1.00
N GLY A 305 -9.09 -4.21 -1.71
CA GLY A 305 -10.19 -3.96 -2.64
C GLY A 305 -10.23 -4.99 -3.77
N LEU A 306 -9.08 -5.28 -4.41
CA LEU A 306 -8.98 -6.29 -5.46
C LEU A 306 -9.25 -7.70 -4.94
N MET A 307 -8.66 -8.09 -3.81
CA MET A 307 -8.93 -9.41 -3.23
C MET A 307 -10.39 -9.56 -2.79
N GLY A 308 -10.97 -8.54 -2.16
CA GLY A 308 -12.38 -8.51 -1.80
C GLY A 308 -13.29 -8.64 -3.02
N PHE A 309 -13.01 -7.89 -4.08
CA PHE A 309 -13.70 -8.02 -5.36
C PHE A 309 -13.61 -9.46 -5.93
N LEU A 310 -12.42 -10.06 -5.92
CA LEU A 310 -12.23 -11.44 -6.42
C LEU A 310 -13.01 -12.47 -5.59
N VAL A 311 -13.08 -12.31 -4.27
CA VAL A 311 -13.90 -13.16 -3.38
C VAL A 311 -15.38 -13.03 -3.74
N LEU A 312 -15.89 -11.81 -3.81
CA LEU A 312 -17.29 -11.54 -4.15
C LEU A 312 -17.63 -12.04 -5.56
N TRP A 313 -16.71 -11.87 -6.51
CA TRP A 313 -16.86 -12.37 -7.87
C TRP A 313 -16.89 -13.90 -7.93
N ALA A 314 -16.03 -14.58 -7.17
CA ALA A 314 -16.02 -16.04 -7.06
C ALA A 314 -17.34 -16.57 -6.48
N LEU A 315 -17.85 -15.93 -5.42
CA LEU A 315 -19.14 -16.25 -4.82
C LEU A 315 -20.30 -16.08 -5.83
N LYS A 316 -20.28 -15.01 -6.63
CA LYS A 316 -21.27 -14.78 -7.68
C LYS A 316 -21.26 -15.86 -8.76
N LEU A 317 -20.06 -16.40 -9.08
CA LEU A 317 -19.88 -17.46 -10.06
C LEU A 317 -20.08 -18.88 -9.49
N GLY A 318 -20.40 -19.01 -8.21
CA GLY A 318 -20.51 -20.31 -7.52
C GLY A 318 -19.20 -21.08 -7.44
N ARG A 319 -18.05 -20.39 -7.46
CA ARG A 319 -16.72 -21.01 -7.46
C ARG A 319 -16.01 -20.78 -6.13
N LEU A 320 -15.26 -21.82 -5.68
CA LEU A 320 -14.38 -21.67 -4.51
C LEU A 320 -13.20 -20.76 -4.86
N ASN A 321 -13.00 -19.73 -4.06
CA ASN A 321 -11.86 -18.85 -4.17
C ASN A 321 -10.62 -19.52 -3.54
N LYS A 322 -9.55 -19.68 -4.33
CA LYS A 322 -8.24 -20.11 -3.81
C LYS A 322 -7.43 -18.87 -3.46
N ILE A 323 -7.23 -18.62 -2.18
CA ILE A 323 -6.52 -17.45 -1.64
C ILE A 323 -5.18 -17.23 -2.36
N THR A 324 -4.39 -18.28 -2.59
CA THR A 324 -3.11 -18.20 -3.28
C THR A 324 -3.23 -17.64 -4.70
N ASN A 325 -4.25 -18.07 -5.47
CA ASN A 325 -4.48 -17.58 -6.82
C ASN A 325 -4.92 -16.13 -6.83
N SER A 326 -5.80 -15.76 -5.90
CA SER A 326 -6.26 -14.37 -5.77
C SER A 326 -5.13 -13.44 -5.33
N LEU A 327 -4.26 -13.91 -4.44
CA LEU A 327 -3.08 -13.17 -3.99
C LEU A 327 -2.11 -12.94 -5.16
N ALA A 328 -1.76 -14.01 -5.91
CA ALA A 328 -0.85 -13.92 -7.04
C ALA A 328 -1.41 -13.04 -8.16
N LEU A 329 -2.71 -13.17 -8.48
CA LEU A 329 -3.37 -12.31 -9.46
C LEU A 329 -3.35 -10.84 -9.02
N THR A 330 -3.70 -10.57 -7.76
CA THR A 330 -3.72 -9.21 -7.22
C THR A 330 -2.32 -8.58 -7.30
N ALA A 331 -1.27 -9.33 -6.93
CA ALA A 331 0.10 -8.87 -7.08
C ALA A 331 0.46 -8.58 -8.54
N ALA A 332 0.15 -9.52 -9.45
CA ALA A 332 0.43 -9.35 -10.87
C ALA A 332 -0.29 -8.12 -11.46
N VAL A 333 -1.56 -7.91 -11.11
CA VAL A 333 -2.34 -6.74 -11.57
C VAL A 333 -1.73 -5.44 -11.04
N LEU A 334 -1.44 -5.34 -9.75
CA LEU A 334 -0.83 -4.14 -9.17
C LEU A 334 0.53 -3.83 -9.78
N LEU A 335 1.36 -4.85 -10.02
CA LEU A 335 2.66 -4.71 -10.68
C LEU A 335 2.53 -4.38 -12.17
N ALA A 336 1.49 -4.84 -12.85
CA ALA A 336 1.22 -4.43 -14.22
C ALA A 336 0.90 -2.93 -14.33
N PHE A 337 0.19 -2.36 -13.34
CA PHE A 337 -0.06 -0.92 -13.26
C PHE A 337 1.18 -0.13 -12.81
N ASN A 338 1.84 -0.59 -11.75
CA ASN A 338 3.04 0.08 -11.23
C ASN A 338 4.14 -0.94 -10.87
N PRO A 339 5.05 -1.25 -11.80
CA PRO A 339 6.14 -2.21 -11.59
C PRO A 339 7.07 -1.90 -10.41
N LYS A 340 7.20 -0.60 -10.05
CA LYS A 340 8.08 -0.14 -8.96
C LYS A 340 7.60 -0.58 -7.58
N LEU A 341 6.32 -0.93 -7.40
CA LEU A 341 5.76 -1.37 -6.12
C LEU A 341 6.51 -2.57 -5.54
N LEU A 342 7.02 -3.48 -6.38
CA LEU A 342 7.68 -4.70 -5.91
C LEU A 342 8.94 -4.41 -5.08
N ARG A 343 9.76 -3.48 -5.54
CA ARG A 343 11.06 -3.15 -4.95
C ARG A 343 11.00 -1.92 -4.03
N ASP A 344 10.21 -0.93 -4.41
CA ASP A 344 10.29 0.41 -3.85
C ASP A 344 9.14 0.74 -2.89
N ASP A 345 8.14 -0.17 -2.74
CA ASP A 345 7.02 0.00 -1.81
C ASP A 345 7.05 -1.04 -0.68
N VAL A 346 7.56 -0.61 0.48
CA VAL A 346 7.60 -1.45 1.68
C VAL A 346 6.20 -1.88 2.12
N GLY A 347 5.19 -1.02 1.96
CA GLY A 347 3.81 -1.34 2.28
C GLY A 347 3.24 -2.47 1.40
N PHE A 348 3.58 -2.47 0.10
CA PHE A 348 3.27 -3.58 -0.80
C PHE A 348 3.95 -4.86 -0.32
N GLN A 349 5.26 -4.84 -0.08
CA GLN A 349 6.03 -6.00 0.35
C GLN A 349 5.47 -6.59 1.65
N LEU A 350 5.34 -5.78 2.70
CA LEU A 350 4.84 -6.23 4.00
C LEU A 350 3.43 -6.81 3.92
N SER A 351 2.57 -6.18 3.12
CA SER A 351 1.18 -6.58 2.99
C SER A 351 1.02 -7.95 2.31
N PHE A 352 1.81 -8.24 1.26
CA PHE A 352 1.79 -9.53 0.58
C PHE A 352 2.48 -10.61 1.40
N LEU A 353 3.63 -10.30 1.99
CA LEU A 353 4.39 -11.23 2.83
C LEU A 353 3.62 -11.63 4.10
N ALA A 354 2.86 -10.72 4.71
CA ALA A 354 2.00 -11.06 5.85
C ALA A 354 0.96 -12.12 5.46
N ILE A 355 0.31 -12.00 4.29
CA ILE A 355 -0.66 -13.02 3.84
C ILE A 355 0.04 -14.35 3.50
N VAL A 356 1.23 -14.32 2.90
CA VAL A 356 2.03 -15.54 2.67
C VAL A 356 2.32 -16.22 4.00
N GLY A 357 2.71 -15.47 5.05
CA GLY A 357 2.86 -16.00 6.41
C GLY A 357 1.59 -16.65 6.93
N LEU A 358 0.45 -15.97 6.79
CA LEU A 358 -0.85 -16.51 7.22
C LEU A 358 -1.25 -17.79 6.48
N VAL A 359 -0.98 -17.87 5.18
CA VAL A 359 -1.38 -19.04 4.37
C VAL A 359 -0.48 -20.26 4.65
N TYR A 360 0.81 -20.03 4.87
CA TYR A 360 1.79 -21.13 4.93
C TYR A 360 2.34 -21.41 6.34
N VAL A 361 2.45 -20.42 7.21
CA VAL A 361 3.04 -20.58 8.56
C VAL A 361 1.97 -20.78 9.61
N TYR A 362 0.84 -20.04 9.55
CA TYR A 362 -0.20 -20.15 10.57
C TYR A 362 -0.72 -21.60 10.77
N PRO A 363 -0.99 -22.41 9.71
CA PRO A 363 -1.41 -23.81 9.90
C PRO A 363 -0.35 -24.66 10.60
N ILE A 364 0.94 -24.41 10.33
CA ILE A 364 2.06 -25.12 10.95
C ILE A 364 2.14 -24.76 12.44
N LEU A 365 2.06 -23.46 12.76
CA LEU A 365 2.07 -23.01 14.17
C LEU A 365 0.87 -23.56 14.94
N GLY A 366 -0.30 -23.64 14.30
CA GLY A 366 -1.49 -24.27 14.89
C GLY A 366 -1.27 -25.76 15.20
N ALA A 367 -0.71 -26.52 14.28
CA ALA A 367 -0.36 -27.92 14.47
C ALA A 367 0.68 -28.13 15.58
N VAL A 368 1.69 -27.26 15.65
CA VAL A 368 2.68 -27.26 16.73
C VAL A 368 2.00 -26.97 18.07
N TRP A 369 1.13 -25.96 18.13
CA TRP A 369 0.39 -25.59 19.33
C TRP A 369 -0.45 -26.76 19.89
N GLU A 370 -1.11 -27.50 19.00
CA GLU A 370 -1.92 -28.68 19.36
C GLU A 370 -1.03 -29.85 19.83
N LYS A 371 0.08 -30.10 19.15
CA LYS A 371 1.03 -31.17 19.49
C LYS A 371 1.59 -30.99 20.90
N PHE A 372 1.89 -29.76 21.30
CA PHE A 372 2.40 -29.46 22.66
C PHE A 372 1.28 -29.26 23.68
N LYS A 373 0.01 -29.50 23.31
CA LYS A 373 -1.18 -29.36 24.19
C LYS A 373 -1.21 -28.02 24.93
N LEU A 374 -0.77 -26.94 24.27
CA LEU A 374 -0.76 -25.60 24.86
C LEU A 374 -2.21 -25.12 25.12
N PRO A 375 -2.45 -24.37 26.22
CA PRO A 375 -3.79 -23.93 26.56
C PRO A 375 -4.38 -23.05 25.44
N LYS A 376 -5.61 -23.39 25.01
CA LYS A 376 -6.36 -22.64 24.01
C LYS A 376 -7.24 -21.60 24.72
N PHE A 377 -6.79 -20.38 24.81
CA PHE A 377 -7.63 -19.24 25.20
C PHE A 377 -8.39 -18.75 23.97
N LYS A 378 -9.71 -18.88 23.99
CA LYS A 378 -10.61 -18.60 22.87
C LYS A 378 -10.34 -17.22 22.26
N GLY A 379 -9.87 -17.17 21.00
CA GLY A 379 -9.53 -15.95 20.28
C GLY A 379 -8.12 -15.37 20.54
N LEU A 380 -7.56 -15.53 21.74
CA LEU A 380 -6.28 -14.97 22.12
C LEU A 380 -5.12 -15.76 21.51
N SER A 381 -5.22 -17.09 21.55
CA SER A 381 -4.23 -18.00 20.95
C SER A 381 -4.16 -17.79 19.44
N ASP A 382 -5.31 -17.67 18.77
CA ASP A 382 -5.37 -17.43 17.33
C ASP A 382 -4.77 -16.07 16.97
N ALA A 383 -5.08 -15.02 17.72
CA ALA A 383 -4.52 -13.69 17.49
C ALA A 383 -2.98 -13.68 17.63
N LEU A 384 -2.44 -14.40 18.60
CA LEU A 384 -1.00 -14.57 18.78
C LEU A 384 -0.38 -15.33 17.61
N LEU A 385 -0.98 -16.47 17.22
CA LEU A 385 -0.49 -17.30 16.10
C LEU A 385 -0.54 -16.54 14.76
N ILE A 386 -1.60 -15.77 14.51
CA ILE A 386 -1.74 -14.91 13.35
C ILE A 386 -0.62 -13.88 13.30
N THR A 387 -0.37 -13.22 14.44
CA THR A 387 0.72 -12.21 14.54
C THR A 387 2.08 -12.84 14.27
N LEU A 388 2.41 -13.94 14.92
CA LEU A 388 3.68 -14.64 14.74
C LEU A 388 3.85 -15.13 13.30
N ALA A 389 2.79 -15.70 12.71
CA ALA A 389 2.83 -16.19 11.33
C ALA A 389 3.11 -15.05 10.33
N ALA A 390 2.48 -13.89 10.51
CA ALA A 390 2.74 -12.72 9.68
C ALA A 390 4.18 -12.21 9.88
N GLN A 391 4.65 -12.14 11.15
CA GLN A 391 5.98 -11.62 11.48
C GLN A 391 7.10 -12.46 10.87
N VAL A 392 7.00 -13.78 10.82
CA VAL A 392 8.01 -14.65 10.20
C VAL A 392 8.39 -14.18 8.79
N PHE A 393 7.43 -13.73 7.99
CA PHE A 393 7.72 -13.25 6.63
C PHE A 393 7.97 -11.74 6.54
N THR A 394 7.45 -10.94 7.46
CA THR A 394 7.61 -9.47 7.39
C THR A 394 8.86 -8.95 8.10
N LEU A 395 9.38 -9.69 9.08
CA LEU A 395 10.48 -9.26 9.95
C LEU A 395 11.76 -8.89 9.18
N PRO A 396 12.24 -9.66 8.16
CA PRO A 396 13.46 -9.28 7.44
C PRO A 396 13.30 -7.97 6.65
N VAL A 397 12.12 -7.72 6.10
CA VAL A 397 11.84 -6.49 5.36
C VAL A 397 11.78 -5.29 6.32
N LEU A 398 11.21 -5.48 7.51
CA LEU A 398 11.20 -4.45 8.55
C LEU A 398 12.63 -4.14 9.02
N ALA A 399 13.43 -5.18 9.33
CA ALA A 399 14.82 -5.02 9.74
C ALA A 399 15.67 -4.31 8.67
N TYR A 400 15.51 -4.70 7.40
CA TYR A 400 16.25 -4.11 6.29
C TYR A 400 15.92 -2.62 6.04
N ASN A 401 14.63 -2.24 6.16
CA ASN A 401 14.20 -0.87 5.82
C ASN A 401 14.21 0.10 7.01
N PHE A 402 14.04 -0.40 8.23
CA PHE A 402 13.89 0.45 9.42
C PHE A 402 15.00 0.24 10.45
N SER A 403 15.91 -0.72 10.24
CA SER A 403 17.00 -1.05 11.15
C SER A 403 16.54 -1.34 12.59
N GLN A 404 15.26 -1.69 12.77
CA GLN A 404 14.64 -1.94 14.07
C GLN A 404 13.73 -3.17 14.01
N ILE A 405 13.72 -3.93 15.10
CA ILE A 405 12.77 -5.03 15.33
C ILE A 405 12.10 -4.82 16.68
N SER A 406 10.77 -4.80 16.69
CA SER A 406 10.00 -4.76 17.93
C SER A 406 9.85 -6.16 18.50
N LEU A 407 10.41 -6.40 19.68
CA LEU A 407 10.26 -7.67 20.41
C LEU A 407 8.91 -7.76 21.11
N ILE A 408 8.37 -6.61 21.52
CA ILE A 408 7.08 -6.54 22.21
C ILE A 408 5.87 -6.62 21.25
N ALA A 409 6.11 -6.55 19.92
CA ALA A 409 5.03 -6.49 18.93
C ALA A 409 3.97 -7.60 19.05
N PRO A 410 4.28 -8.89 19.34
CA PRO A 410 3.25 -9.91 19.52
C PRO A 410 2.30 -9.59 20.67
N LEU A 411 2.82 -9.11 21.79
CA LEU A 411 2.03 -8.75 22.97
C LEU A 411 1.26 -7.44 22.74
N ALA A 412 1.91 -6.45 22.12
CA ALA A 412 1.27 -5.19 21.77
C ALA A 412 0.12 -5.38 20.78
N ASN A 413 0.29 -6.25 19.77
CA ASN A 413 -0.77 -6.64 18.85
C ASN A 413 -1.94 -7.32 19.58
N LEU A 414 -1.64 -8.24 20.49
CA LEU A 414 -2.65 -8.93 21.27
C LEU A 414 -3.48 -7.95 22.10
N ALA A 415 -2.83 -6.96 22.70
CA ALA A 415 -3.51 -5.96 23.53
C ALA A 415 -4.29 -4.92 22.71
N ALA A 416 -3.77 -4.46 21.54
CA ALA A 416 -4.33 -3.32 20.83
C ALA A 416 -5.20 -3.69 19.62
N LEU A 417 -4.90 -4.79 18.88
CA LEU A 417 -5.51 -5.04 17.57
C LEU A 417 -7.02 -5.31 17.64
N TRP A 418 -7.54 -5.88 18.71
CA TRP A 418 -8.98 -6.11 18.84
C TRP A 418 -9.78 -4.80 18.92
N ALA A 419 -9.18 -3.73 19.45
CA ALA A 419 -9.83 -2.43 19.60
C ALA A 419 -9.89 -1.64 18.28
N VAL A 420 -8.97 -1.89 17.34
CA VAL A 420 -8.90 -1.16 16.06
C VAL A 420 -10.15 -1.35 15.20
N PRO A 421 -10.66 -2.59 14.98
CA PRO A 421 -11.92 -2.81 14.28
C PRO A 421 -13.10 -2.11 14.92
N ALA A 422 -13.21 -2.23 16.24
CA ALA A 422 -14.28 -1.61 17.00
C ALA A 422 -14.21 -0.07 16.88
N LEU A 423 -13.02 0.50 17.01
CA LEU A 423 -12.78 1.93 16.80
C LEU A 423 -13.18 2.37 15.38
N THR A 424 -12.77 1.61 14.36
CA THR A 424 -13.13 1.92 12.96
C THR A 424 -14.66 1.90 12.76
N ILE A 425 -15.35 0.89 13.29
CA ILE A 425 -16.82 0.76 13.20
C ILE A 425 -17.50 1.95 13.89
N LEU A 426 -17.07 2.28 15.10
CA LEU A 426 -17.64 3.37 15.88
C LEU A 426 -17.43 4.73 15.19
N ILE A 427 -16.25 4.99 14.63
CA ILE A 427 -16.00 6.22 13.86
C ILE A 427 -16.91 6.27 12.63
N LEU A 428 -16.96 5.18 11.84
CA LEU A 428 -17.81 5.13 10.65
C LEU A 428 -19.29 5.27 10.96
N ALA A 429 -19.76 4.79 12.12
CA ALA A 429 -21.13 4.98 12.58
C ALA A 429 -21.41 6.41 13.10
N ALA A 430 -20.41 7.03 13.77
CA ALA A 430 -20.53 8.38 14.30
C ALA A 430 -20.53 9.44 13.19
N LEU A 431 -19.79 9.24 12.11
CA LEU A 431 -19.66 10.23 11.02
C LEU A 431 -21.00 10.68 10.42
N PRO A 432 -21.93 9.81 9.99
CA PRO A 432 -23.21 10.25 9.46
C PRO A 432 -24.09 10.96 10.52
N LEU A 433 -24.03 10.51 11.77
CA LEU A 433 -24.77 11.13 12.87
C LEU A 433 -24.23 12.54 13.15
N ALA A 434 -22.91 12.70 13.22
CA ALA A 434 -22.25 14.00 13.39
C ALA A 434 -22.48 14.94 12.19
N ALA A 435 -22.61 14.40 10.98
CA ALA A 435 -22.93 15.18 9.79
C ALA A 435 -24.37 15.72 9.82
N LEU A 436 -25.32 14.96 10.39
CA LEU A 436 -26.72 15.36 10.57
C LEU A 436 -26.91 16.32 11.75
N MET A 437 -26.18 16.12 12.85
CA MET A 437 -26.31 16.86 14.10
C MET A 437 -24.92 17.33 14.61
N PRO A 438 -24.29 18.34 13.97
CA PRO A 438 -22.91 18.74 14.30
C PRO A 438 -22.73 19.19 15.76
N GLY A 439 -23.74 19.80 16.38
CA GLY A 439 -23.71 20.22 17.79
C GLY A 439 -23.60 19.08 18.80
N LEU A 440 -23.91 17.84 18.40
CA LEU A 440 -23.80 16.62 19.22
C LEU A 440 -22.62 15.74 18.82
N SER A 441 -21.70 16.19 17.98
CA SER A 441 -20.57 15.40 17.47
C SER A 441 -19.78 14.75 18.60
N VAL A 442 -19.47 15.48 19.69
CA VAL A 442 -18.73 14.97 20.84
C VAL A 442 -19.43 13.74 21.45
N LEU A 443 -20.77 13.78 21.58
CA LEU A 443 -21.54 12.67 22.14
C LEU A 443 -21.44 11.40 21.27
N PHE A 444 -21.56 11.55 19.94
CA PHE A 444 -21.49 10.43 19.00
C PHE A 444 -20.10 9.80 18.95
N PHE A 445 -19.06 10.61 19.12
CA PHE A 445 -17.67 10.12 19.11
C PHE A 445 -17.17 9.67 20.50
N LEU A 446 -17.95 9.80 21.58
CA LEU A 446 -17.52 9.44 22.95
C LEU A 446 -17.05 7.97 23.06
N PRO A 447 -17.74 6.96 22.50
CA PRO A 447 -17.26 5.60 22.51
C PRO A 447 -15.94 5.42 21.74
N SER A 448 -15.77 6.14 20.61
CA SER A 448 -14.54 6.15 19.83
C SER A 448 -13.38 6.77 20.60
N LEU A 449 -13.64 7.83 21.39
CA LEU A 449 -12.65 8.47 22.26
C LEU A 449 -12.10 7.49 23.30
N ALA A 450 -12.99 6.72 23.93
CA ALA A 450 -12.57 5.73 24.94
C ALA A 450 -11.62 4.66 24.33
N LEU A 451 -11.97 4.11 23.17
CA LEU A 451 -11.12 3.11 22.49
C LEU A 451 -9.82 3.72 21.96
N ALA A 452 -9.86 4.94 21.42
CA ALA A 452 -8.65 5.61 20.95
C ALA A 452 -7.68 5.87 22.12
N LYS A 453 -8.18 6.36 23.27
CA LYS A 453 -7.38 6.53 24.50
C LYS A 453 -6.83 5.20 25.01
N TYR A 454 -7.61 4.14 24.95
CA TYR A 454 -7.16 2.79 25.30
C TYR A 454 -5.98 2.36 24.44
N ILE A 455 -6.08 2.46 23.10
CA ILE A 455 -4.99 2.10 22.18
C ILE A 455 -3.74 2.94 22.48
N LEU A 456 -3.88 4.25 22.66
CA LEU A 456 -2.76 5.15 22.99
C LEU A 456 -2.13 4.79 24.32
N LEU A 457 -2.92 4.40 25.32
CA LEU A 457 -2.41 3.95 26.63
C LEU A 457 -1.60 2.66 26.49
N VAL A 458 -2.14 1.65 25.78
CA VAL A 458 -1.44 0.39 25.52
C VAL A 458 -0.11 0.64 24.82
N VAL A 459 -0.10 1.43 23.76
CA VAL A 459 1.11 1.76 23.01
C VAL A 459 2.14 2.45 23.91
N ARG A 460 1.73 3.47 24.69
CA ARG A 460 2.60 4.20 25.59
C ARG A 460 3.17 3.32 26.70
N LEU A 461 2.38 2.42 27.27
CA LEU A 461 2.83 1.51 28.31
C LEU A 461 3.81 0.46 27.77
N MET A 462 3.48 -0.14 26.61
CA MET A 462 4.32 -1.14 25.96
C MET A 462 5.65 -0.55 25.44
N ALA A 463 5.66 0.69 24.97
CA ALA A 463 6.87 1.38 24.52
C ALA A 463 7.86 1.70 25.65
N LYS A 464 7.40 1.74 26.91
CA LYS A 464 8.25 1.97 28.10
C LYS A 464 8.94 0.70 28.62
N ILE A 465 8.55 -0.47 28.15
CA ILE A 465 9.16 -1.74 28.59
C ILE A 465 10.62 -1.77 28.12
N PRO A 466 11.58 -2.09 29.01
CA PRO A 466 12.96 -2.26 28.62
C PRO A 466 13.08 -3.31 27.49
N TYR A 467 13.92 -3.05 26.51
CA TYR A 467 14.11 -3.93 25.34
C TYR A 467 12.85 -4.18 24.52
N ALA A 468 11.84 -3.30 24.57
CA ALA A 468 10.64 -3.39 23.73
C ALA A 468 10.99 -3.51 22.23
N TYR A 469 12.12 -2.93 21.83
CA TYR A 469 12.65 -3.02 20.49
C TYR A 469 14.17 -3.18 20.52
N LEU A 470 14.70 -3.74 19.44
CA LEU A 470 16.15 -3.85 19.20
C LEU A 470 16.50 -3.03 17.97
N GLU A 471 17.51 -2.19 18.09
CA GLU A 471 18.16 -1.58 16.94
C GLU A 471 19.13 -2.63 16.35
N ILE A 472 18.88 -3.00 15.11
CA ILE A 472 19.71 -3.94 14.38
C ILE A 472 20.56 -3.10 13.43
N GLY A 473 21.87 -3.27 13.49
CA GLY A 473 22.76 -2.65 12.51
C GLY A 473 22.37 -3.05 11.07
N TYR A 474 23.07 -2.53 10.11
CA TYR A 474 22.80 -2.75 8.69
C TYR A 474 22.63 -4.25 8.35
N LEU A 475 21.44 -4.62 7.92
CA LEU A 475 21.16 -5.96 7.41
C LEU A 475 21.39 -5.97 5.90
N SER A 476 22.33 -6.78 5.43
CA SER A 476 22.60 -6.91 4.01
C SER A 476 21.46 -7.66 3.28
N TRP A 477 21.25 -7.38 2.00
CA TRP A 477 20.30 -8.12 1.16
C TRP A 477 20.59 -9.63 1.14
N LEU A 478 21.87 -10.03 1.27
CA LEU A 478 22.28 -11.43 1.35
C LEU A 478 21.74 -12.09 2.63
N GLY A 479 21.80 -11.39 3.77
CA GLY A 479 21.19 -11.86 5.02
C GLY A 479 19.69 -12.08 4.89
N VAL A 480 18.99 -11.16 4.22
CA VAL A 480 17.55 -11.31 3.92
C VAL A 480 17.29 -12.55 3.05
N ALA A 481 18.11 -12.78 2.01
CA ALA A 481 17.96 -13.93 1.11
C ALA A 481 18.21 -15.26 1.86
N VAL A 482 19.25 -15.32 2.70
CA VAL A 482 19.55 -16.51 3.53
C VAL A 482 18.39 -16.79 4.50
N TYR A 483 17.87 -15.76 5.16
CA TYR A 483 16.71 -15.91 6.05
C TYR A 483 15.50 -16.50 5.34
N TYR A 484 15.11 -15.94 4.18
CA TYR A 484 13.98 -16.50 3.43
C TYR A 484 14.23 -17.90 2.92
N GLY A 485 15.47 -18.22 2.50
CA GLY A 485 15.86 -19.59 2.14
C GLY A 485 15.65 -20.57 3.30
N ALA A 486 16.10 -20.21 4.51
CA ALA A 486 15.91 -21.01 5.72
C ALA A 486 14.42 -21.18 6.09
N VAL A 487 13.64 -20.08 6.06
CA VAL A 487 12.20 -20.12 6.37
C VAL A 487 11.45 -21.00 5.37
N ILE A 488 11.70 -20.85 4.07
CA ILE A 488 11.05 -21.66 3.04
C ILE A 488 11.40 -23.16 3.23
N PHE A 489 12.66 -23.46 3.48
CA PHE A 489 13.10 -24.83 3.76
C PHE A 489 12.38 -25.43 4.98
N LEU A 490 12.31 -24.67 6.08
CA LEU A 490 11.60 -25.07 7.30
C LEU A 490 10.10 -25.30 7.05
N VAL A 491 9.44 -24.38 6.36
CA VAL A 491 8.02 -24.50 6.02
C VAL A 491 7.75 -25.77 5.20
N ILE A 492 8.59 -26.06 4.18
CA ILE A 492 8.45 -27.27 3.35
C ILE A 492 8.65 -28.52 4.21
N LYS A 493 9.68 -28.55 5.07
CA LYS A 493 9.99 -29.68 5.93
C LYS A 493 8.88 -29.95 6.95
N LEU A 494 8.44 -28.89 7.65
CA LEU A 494 7.39 -29.00 8.66
C LEU A 494 6.05 -29.38 8.06
N LYS A 495 5.70 -28.86 6.89
CA LYS A 495 4.49 -29.24 6.18
C LYS A 495 4.46 -30.73 5.83
N LYS A 496 5.61 -31.33 5.47
CA LYS A 496 5.69 -32.78 5.26
C LYS A 496 5.45 -33.58 6.56
N ILE A 497 5.94 -33.08 7.70
CA ILE A 497 5.81 -33.75 9.00
C ILE A 497 4.38 -33.70 9.55
N PHE A 498 3.67 -32.59 9.33
CA PHE A 498 2.32 -32.39 9.89
C PHE A 498 1.18 -32.73 8.92
N ASN A 499 1.46 -32.98 7.63
CA ASN A 499 0.46 -33.47 6.65
C ASN A 499 0.49 -35.00 6.45
N ASN A 500 1.46 -35.70 7.08
CA ASN A 500 1.52 -37.15 7.23
C ASN A 500 1.05 -37.52 8.63
#